data_ca90922ca81be00097666eed16f70d76
#
_entry.id   ca90922ca81be00097666eed16f70d76
#
_cell.length_a   1.000
_cell.length_b   1.000
_cell.length_c   1.000
_cell.angle_alpha   90.00
_cell.angle_beta   90.00
_cell.angle_gamma   90.00
#
_symmetry.space_group_name_H-M   'P 1'
#
loop_
_entity.id
_entity.type
_entity.pdbx_description
1 polymer ?
#
loop_
_entity_poly.entity_id
_entity_poly.type
_entity_poly.pdbx_seq_one_letter_code
_entity_poly.pdbx_strand_id
1 'polypeptide(L)'
;MPTYLMSSISHLRHKDAIKSVASEKILNEISIXHLYKDTVHPFVEVSFQHTVYQTSSASGSHPCWNEEIRVDFVSSGHDYSFSSLSKIKDNIYINIFDEMMIEKHEDHCLKNCSGHLYIRKNWLGSIVFPFSTLLQQSEFSDQIDVLQRAQIFKRHCKAMFPKRRITTTVFNNEGIQILVTRYIKALNPPQQLLDIFLHDSNMTFDLIARFVSLIPFMPDTLDENDSFDIWMTSERCISLAIGNKEEHAILLCNYFLYFGKKALVLLGTSMLEGHVAYVLTQETDEYLLWNPLTGQYHKQFDPFCPLQSVDCLFDDGNVWFNIQQNNTPMAVHFDYSKEGFWKQLFPKNFQGPKAQSIQPKEIIYSDTNKSMVEDLRNRIERSLKCKMMEWRPKQPTRWNRQCTSILRQILPKLEPGTGSFVSFEEESEFERLLQFYWVAGFPIQMPYTDVQSVIDAVYQTGIHSSDVPQTEFALAVYIHPYPNNILSVWVYLASLARHQ
;
A
#
# COMPACT_ATOMS: atom_id res chain seq x y z
N MET A 1 -41.00 5.52 -14.90
CA MET A 1 -39.68 5.96 -14.42
C MET A 1 -39.30 5.56 -12.98
N PRO A 2 -40.04 4.75 -12.26
CA PRO A 2 -39.53 4.11 -11.05
C PRO A 2 -38.58 2.93 -11.28
N THR A 3 -38.43 2.51 -12.51
CA THR A 3 -37.70 1.29 -12.87
C THR A 3 -36.16 1.41 -12.77
N TYR A 4 -35.63 2.62 -12.76
CA TYR A 4 -34.18 2.81 -12.81
C TYR A 4 -33.45 2.71 -11.46
N LEU A 5 -34.12 3.10 -10.38
CA LEU A 5 -33.59 2.88 -9.03
C LEU A 5 -33.57 1.38 -8.67
N MET A 6 -34.42 0.62 -9.31
CA MET A 6 -34.55 -0.83 -9.12
C MET A 6 -33.36 -1.61 -9.62
N SER A 7 -32.73 -1.20 -10.72
CA SER A 7 -31.57 -1.92 -11.24
C SER A 7 -30.32 -1.69 -10.38
N SER A 8 -30.18 -0.49 -9.82
CA SER A 8 -29.00 -0.16 -8.98
C SER A 8 -29.04 -0.84 -7.62
N ILE A 9 -30.24 -1.00 -7.05
CA ILE A 9 -30.39 -1.70 -5.76
C ILE A 9 -30.40 -3.21 -5.96
N SER A 10 -30.94 -3.72 -7.10
CA SER A 10 -30.85 -5.14 -7.41
C SER A 10 -29.40 -5.60 -7.66
N HIS A 11 -28.53 -4.70 -8.07
CA HIS A 11 -27.10 -5.00 -8.24
C HIS A 11 -26.32 -4.98 -6.92
N LEU A 12 -26.83 -4.34 -5.88
CA LEU A 12 -26.36 -4.53 -4.51
C LEU A 12 -26.64 -5.98 -3.99
N ARG A 13 -27.33 -6.81 -4.77
CA ARG A 13 -27.50 -8.23 -4.52
C ARG A 13 -26.23 -9.06 -4.68
N HIS A 14 -25.18 -8.51 -5.27
CA HIS A 14 -23.94 -9.29 -5.35
C HIS A 14 -23.31 -9.41 -3.96
N LYS A 15 -23.25 -10.64 -3.54
CA LYS A 15 -22.86 -11.17 -2.22
C LYS A 15 -21.52 -10.64 -1.68
N ASP A 16 -20.73 -9.98 -2.50
CA ASP A 16 -19.34 -9.73 -2.17
C ASP A 16 -19.07 -8.29 -1.70
N ALA A 17 -19.84 -7.30 -2.15
CA ALA A 17 -19.54 -5.89 -1.80
C ALA A 17 -20.01 -5.50 -0.40
N ILE A 18 -21.16 -6.02 0.05
CA ILE A 18 -21.67 -5.72 1.40
C ILE A 18 -21.07 -6.67 2.45
N LYS A 19 -20.75 -7.91 2.05
CA LYS A 19 -20.08 -8.86 2.93
C LYS A 19 -18.69 -8.41 3.37
N SER A 20 -17.99 -7.65 2.55
CA SER A 20 -16.56 -7.50 2.76
C SER A 20 -16.19 -6.43 3.79
N VAL A 21 -16.80 -5.26 3.72
CA VAL A 21 -16.35 -4.12 4.53
C VAL A 21 -17.04 -4.09 5.89
N ALA A 22 -18.31 -4.46 5.95
CA ALA A 22 -19.06 -4.42 7.20
C ALA A 22 -18.86 -5.68 8.05
N SER A 23 -18.79 -6.88 7.45
CA SER A 23 -18.79 -8.11 8.25
C SER A 23 -17.47 -8.39 8.97
N GLU A 24 -16.31 -8.13 8.38
CA GLU A 24 -15.03 -8.49 9.02
C GLU A 24 -14.58 -7.52 10.10
N LYS A 25 -14.76 -6.22 9.86
CA LYS A 25 -14.43 -5.22 10.87
C LYS A 25 -15.37 -5.32 12.07
N ILE A 26 -16.64 -5.62 11.82
CA ILE A 26 -17.67 -5.83 12.84
C ILE A 26 -17.48 -7.17 13.55
N LEU A 27 -17.12 -8.24 12.83
CA LEU A 27 -16.87 -9.56 13.42
C LEU A 27 -15.62 -9.56 14.31
N ASN A 28 -14.61 -8.79 13.99
CA ASN A 28 -13.43 -8.66 14.85
C ASN A 28 -13.70 -7.84 16.11
N GLU A 29 -14.61 -6.88 16.07
CA GLU A 29 -15.07 -6.14 17.27
C GLU A 29 -16.05 -6.95 18.11
N ILE A 30 -16.88 -7.80 17.49
CA ILE A 30 -17.83 -8.70 18.18
C ILE A 30 -17.11 -9.92 18.78
N SER A 31 -15.96 -10.30 18.28
CA SER A 31 -15.14 -11.41 18.81
C SER A 31 -14.63 -11.18 20.25
N ILE A 32 -14.82 -10.01 20.81
CA ILE A 32 -14.51 -9.74 22.21
C ILE A 32 -15.64 -10.16 23.17
N UNK A 33 -16.62 -10.31 22.68
CA UNK A 33 -17.51 -10.66 23.44
C UNK A 33 -17.80 -12.02 23.50
N HIS A 34 -16.91 -12.69 23.71
CA HIS A 34 -17.13 -14.11 23.93
C HIS A 34 -17.89 -14.37 25.22
N LEU A 35 -19.17 -14.44 25.19
CA LEU A 35 -19.85 -15.19 26.23
C LEU A 35 -21.33 -15.58 25.99
N TYR A 36 -21.91 -15.39 24.80
CA TYR A 36 -23.27 -15.93 24.59
C TYR A 36 -23.43 -16.52 23.19
N LYS A 37 -23.94 -17.74 23.18
CA LYS A 37 -24.18 -18.60 22.02
C LYS A 37 -25.49 -18.24 21.30
N ASP A 38 -25.72 -16.96 21.08
CA ASP A 38 -26.93 -16.52 20.38
C ASP A 38 -26.62 -16.25 18.90
N THR A 39 -27.40 -16.88 18.05
CA THR A 39 -27.34 -16.64 16.62
C THR A 39 -27.68 -15.21 16.31
N VAL A 40 -26.79 -14.50 15.62
CA VAL A 40 -27.02 -13.15 15.15
C VAL A 40 -28.15 -13.16 14.11
N HIS A 41 -29.09 -12.23 14.25
CA HIS A 41 -30.22 -12.07 13.33
C HIS A 41 -30.16 -10.70 12.64
N PRO A 42 -29.20 -10.51 11.69
CA PRO A 42 -29.03 -9.20 11.07
C PRO A 42 -30.11 -8.88 10.06
N PHE A 43 -30.48 -7.60 10.00
CA PHE A 43 -31.33 -7.05 8.95
C PHE A 43 -30.76 -5.71 8.48
N VAL A 44 -31.17 -5.29 7.28
CA VAL A 44 -30.70 -4.05 6.67
C VAL A 44 -31.82 -3.03 6.66
N GLU A 45 -31.50 -1.80 7.06
CA GLU A 45 -32.39 -0.67 7.01
C GLU A 45 -31.83 0.36 6.04
N VAL A 46 -32.61 0.71 5.02
CA VAL A 46 -32.23 1.72 4.03
C VAL A 46 -33.06 2.97 4.29
N SER A 47 -32.41 4.09 4.54
CA SER A 47 -33.10 5.36 4.73
C SER A 47 -32.64 6.39 3.69
N PHE A 48 -33.63 7.08 3.13
CA PHE A 48 -33.40 8.13 2.13
C PHE A 48 -34.51 9.19 2.27
N GLN A 49 -34.12 10.44 2.36
CA GLN A 49 -35.00 11.56 2.65
C GLN A 49 -35.80 11.28 3.96
N HIS A 50 -37.12 11.18 3.88
CA HIS A 50 -37.94 10.96 5.06
C HIS A 50 -38.50 9.53 5.16
N THR A 51 -38.01 8.63 4.33
CA THR A 51 -38.51 7.25 4.26
C THR A 51 -37.46 6.27 4.76
N VAL A 52 -37.92 5.22 5.41
CA VAL A 52 -37.08 4.14 5.94
C VAL A 52 -37.69 2.81 5.51
N TYR A 53 -36.87 1.96 4.94
CA TYR A 53 -37.24 0.62 4.47
C TYR A 53 -36.35 -0.40 5.15
N GLN A 54 -36.88 -1.60 5.34
CA GLN A 54 -36.18 -2.61 6.12
C GLN A 54 -36.36 -3.98 5.45
N THR A 55 -35.29 -4.80 5.44
CA THR A 55 -35.38 -6.21 5.02
C THR A 55 -35.96 -7.08 6.14
N SER A 56 -36.29 -8.31 5.83
CA SER A 56 -36.47 -9.34 6.86
C SER A 56 -35.13 -9.64 7.57
N SER A 57 -35.21 -10.21 8.77
CA SER A 57 -34.00 -10.64 9.50
C SER A 57 -33.45 -11.92 8.88
N ALA A 58 -32.16 -11.94 8.59
CA ALA A 58 -31.44 -13.15 8.17
C ALA A 58 -30.85 -13.86 9.40
N SER A 59 -30.32 -15.05 9.23
CA SER A 59 -29.73 -15.83 10.34
C SER A 59 -28.24 -16.04 10.14
N GLY A 60 -27.50 -15.91 11.23
CA GLY A 60 -26.09 -16.29 11.30
C GLY A 60 -25.11 -15.21 10.85
N SER A 61 -23.84 -15.54 10.93
CA SER A 61 -22.72 -14.64 10.65
C SER A 61 -22.52 -14.33 9.15
N HIS A 62 -23.22 -15.08 8.27
CA HIS A 62 -23.14 -14.87 6.81
C HIS A 62 -24.55 -14.64 6.27
N PRO A 63 -25.16 -13.48 6.59
CA PRO A 63 -26.53 -13.23 6.20
C PRO A 63 -26.71 -13.10 4.68
N CYS A 64 -27.83 -13.58 4.18
CA CYS A 64 -28.20 -13.48 2.78
C CYS A 64 -29.62 -12.93 2.66
N TRP A 65 -29.72 -11.64 2.32
CA TRP A 65 -31.02 -11.00 2.07
C TRP A 65 -31.23 -11.02 0.55
N ASN A 66 -32.06 -11.91 0.10
CA ASN A 66 -32.40 -11.98 -1.32
C ASN A 66 -33.68 -11.17 -1.58
N GLU A 67 -33.66 -9.93 -1.14
CA GLU A 67 -34.80 -9.02 -1.16
C GLU A 67 -34.55 -7.79 -2.02
N GLU A 68 -35.64 -7.27 -2.60
CA GLU A 68 -35.64 -6.05 -3.38
C GLU A 68 -36.34 -4.94 -2.56
N ILE A 69 -35.64 -3.86 -2.30
CA ILE A 69 -36.19 -2.70 -1.62
C ILE A 69 -36.45 -1.59 -2.65
N ARG A 70 -37.70 -1.15 -2.72
CA ARG A 70 -38.10 -0.01 -3.55
C ARG A 70 -38.17 1.23 -2.69
N VAL A 71 -37.32 2.21 -3.02
CA VAL A 71 -37.20 3.44 -2.27
C VAL A 71 -37.90 4.56 -3.05
N ASP A 72 -38.98 5.07 -2.52
CA ASP A 72 -39.69 6.23 -3.06
C ASP A 72 -38.99 7.52 -2.63
N PHE A 73 -38.85 8.47 -3.54
CA PHE A 73 -38.25 9.75 -3.25
C PHE A 73 -38.94 10.87 -4.03
N VAL A 74 -38.80 12.10 -3.54
CA VAL A 74 -39.42 13.28 -4.13
C VAL A 74 -38.32 14.22 -4.63
N SER A 75 -38.37 14.54 -5.93
CA SER A 75 -37.54 15.58 -6.50
C SER A 75 -38.22 16.94 -6.36
N SER A 76 -37.43 18.00 -6.23
CA SER A 76 -37.91 19.38 -6.12
C SER A 76 -38.79 19.73 -7.36
N GLY A 77 -40.02 20.13 -7.10
CA GLY A 77 -40.97 20.47 -8.14
C GLY A 77 -41.49 19.30 -8.98
N HIS A 78 -41.34 18.08 -8.49
CA HIS A 78 -41.71 16.83 -9.23
C HIS A 78 -41.05 16.71 -10.59
N ASP A 79 -39.91 17.37 -10.80
CA ASP A 79 -39.10 17.24 -12.03
C ASP A 79 -38.05 16.15 -11.86
N TYR A 80 -38.15 15.08 -12.62
CA TYR A 80 -37.26 13.94 -12.56
C TYR A 80 -36.22 13.95 -13.72
N SER A 81 -35.98 15.12 -14.31
CA SER A 81 -34.88 15.30 -15.26
C SER A 81 -33.52 15.14 -14.57
N PHE A 82 -32.50 14.74 -15.31
CA PHE A 82 -31.14 14.59 -14.78
C PHE A 82 -30.65 15.89 -14.08
N SER A 83 -30.99 17.06 -14.65
CA SER A 83 -30.61 18.36 -14.10
C SER A 83 -31.24 18.63 -12.73
N SER A 84 -32.48 18.17 -12.51
CA SER A 84 -33.15 18.34 -11.22
C SER A 84 -32.71 17.28 -10.20
N LEU A 85 -32.52 16.05 -10.66
CA LEU A 85 -32.03 14.95 -9.80
C LEU A 85 -30.61 15.21 -9.30
N SER A 86 -29.72 15.81 -10.12
CA SER A 86 -28.34 16.13 -9.73
C SER A 86 -28.26 17.19 -8.63
N LYS A 87 -29.35 17.91 -8.35
CA LYS A 87 -29.42 18.91 -7.27
C LYS A 87 -29.77 18.31 -5.92
N ILE A 88 -30.22 17.04 -5.89
CA ILE A 88 -30.52 16.33 -4.63
C ILE A 88 -29.20 16.07 -3.91
N LYS A 89 -29.06 16.68 -2.72
CA LYS A 89 -27.85 16.57 -1.90
C LYS A 89 -27.98 15.55 -0.77
N ASP A 90 -29.16 14.92 -0.67
CA ASP A 90 -29.42 13.94 0.38
C ASP A 90 -28.54 12.70 0.21
N ASN A 91 -28.14 12.15 1.33
CA ASN A 91 -27.40 10.88 1.37
C ASN A 91 -28.36 9.71 1.53
N ILE A 92 -27.97 8.58 0.98
CA ILE A 92 -28.62 7.29 1.22
C ILE A 92 -27.82 6.61 2.34
N TYR A 93 -28.54 6.18 3.38
CA TYR A 93 -27.96 5.46 4.51
C TYR A 93 -28.40 4.00 4.45
N ILE A 94 -27.45 3.10 4.49
CA ILE A 94 -27.68 1.66 4.62
C ILE A 94 -27.13 1.26 5.98
N ASN A 95 -28.01 0.95 6.92
CA ASN A 95 -27.64 0.54 8.27
C ASN A 95 -27.87 -0.96 8.43
N ILE A 96 -26.99 -1.63 9.15
CA ILE A 96 -27.14 -3.03 9.51
C ILE A 96 -27.35 -3.11 11.02
N PHE A 97 -28.40 -3.82 11.41
CA PHE A 97 -28.76 -4.03 12.81
C PHE A 97 -28.84 -5.54 13.08
N ASP A 98 -28.56 -5.91 14.32
CA ASP A 98 -28.86 -7.22 14.89
C ASP A 98 -30.17 -7.14 15.68
N GLU A 99 -31.11 -8.02 15.37
CA GLU A 99 -32.40 -8.10 16.02
C GLU A 99 -32.34 -9.12 17.16
N MET A 100 -32.53 -8.63 18.39
CA MET A 100 -32.50 -9.49 19.58
C MET A 100 -33.88 -9.48 20.24
N MET A 101 -34.41 -10.66 20.50
CA MET A 101 -35.63 -10.83 21.29
C MET A 101 -35.27 -10.89 22.77
N ILE A 102 -35.80 -9.97 23.56
CA ILE A 102 -35.56 -9.93 25.00
C ILE A 102 -36.87 -10.23 25.72
N GLU A 103 -36.91 -11.29 26.52
CA GLU A 103 -38.01 -11.58 27.44
C GLU A 103 -37.78 -10.77 28.71
N LYS A 104 -38.70 -9.83 29.01
CA LYS A 104 -38.69 -9.15 30.29
C LYS A 104 -39.40 -10.03 31.34
N HIS A 105 -38.63 -10.59 32.26
CA HIS A 105 -39.16 -11.16 33.48
C HIS A 105 -39.50 -10.00 34.42
N GLU A 106 -40.76 -9.60 34.51
CA GLU A 106 -41.20 -8.72 35.56
C GLU A 106 -41.31 -9.50 36.88
N ASP A 107 -40.89 -8.84 37.98
CA ASP A 107 -40.82 -9.40 39.30
C ASP A 107 -42.14 -10.02 39.78
N HIS A 108 -42.00 -11.06 40.56
CA HIS A 108 -43.01 -11.91 41.15
C HIS A 108 -44.12 -11.16 41.87
N CYS A 109 -45.19 -10.76 41.20
CA CYS A 109 -46.42 -10.44 41.94
C CYS A 109 -47.76 -10.52 41.21
N LEU A 110 -47.87 -11.18 40.06
CA LEU A 110 -49.21 -11.48 39.51
C LEU A 110 -49.16 -12.69 38.56
N LYS A 111 -49.79 -13.76 38.96
CA LYS A 111 -50.08 -14.92 38.12
C LYS A 111 -51.02 -14.49 36.99
N ASN A 112 -50.67 -14.75 35.75
CA ASN A 112 -51.42 -14.55 34.50
C ASN A 112 -51.16 -13.23 33.75
N CYS A 113 -49.88 -12.93 33.42
CA CYS A 113 -49.57 -12.00 32.34
C CYS A 113 -48.68 -12.67 31.31
N SER A 114 -49.15 -12.68 30.07
CA SER A 114 -48.36 -13.08 28.92
C SER A 114 -47.07 -12.23 28.84
N GLY A 115 -45.92 -12.86 28.84
CA GLY A 115 -44.64 -12.19 28.71
C GLY A 115 -44.61 -11.31 27.44
N HIS A 116 -44.35 -10.02 27.62
CA HIS A 116 -44.19 -9.15 26.48
C HIS A 116 -42.78 -9.31 25.93
N LEU A 117 -42.66 -9.83 24.71
CA LEU A 117 -41.44 -9.90 23.95
C LEU A 117 -41.08 -8.52 23.40
N TYR A 118 -39.94 -8.01 23.79
CA TYR A 118 -39.43 -6.75 23.25
C TYR A 118 -38.32 -7.06 22.23
N ILE A 119 -38.42 -6.40 21.09
CA ILE A 119 -37.40 -6.49 20.04
C ILE A 119 -36.40 -5.35 20.30
N ARG A 120 -35.16 -5.70 20.51
CA ARG A 120 -34.06 -4.75 20.62
C ARG A 120 -33.24 -4.79 19.33
N LYS A 121 -32.95 -3.61 18.78
CA LYS A 121 -32.12 -3.44 17.61
C LYS A 121 -30.73 -2.96 18.05
N ASN A 122 -29.70 -3.75 17.80
CA ASN A 122 -28.30 -3.37 18.04
C ASN A 122 -27.69 -2.95 16.71
N TRP A 123 -27.20 -1.71 16.64
CA TRP A 123 -26.54 -1.22 15.43
C TRP A 123 -25.20 -1.91 15.24
N LEU A 124 -24.97 -2.47 14.04
CA LEU A 124 -23.74 -3.17 13.67
C LEU A 124 -22.84 -2.33 12.77
N GLY A 125 -23.42 -1.47 11.93
CA GLY A 125 -22.63 -0.64 11.04
C GLY A 125 -23.48 0.07 10.00
N SER A 126 -22.88 1.00 9.28
CA SER A 126 -23.58 1.73 8.22
C SER A 126 -22.67 2.07 7.04
N ILE A 127 -23.31 2.18 5.88
CA ILE A 127 -22.73 2.71 4.65
C ILE A 127 -23.54 3.95 4.28
N VAL A 128 -22.83 5.02 3.92
CA VAL A 128 -23.48 6.29 3.53
C VAL A 128 -22.89 6.71 2.18
N PHE A 129 -23.79 7.05 1.24
CA PHE A 129 -23.33 7.58 -0.05
C PHE A 129 -24.32 8.63 -0.58
N PRO A 130 -23.82 9.63 -1.32
CA PRO A 130 -24.69 10.67 -1.88
C PRO A 130 -25.63 10.09 -2.94
N PHE A 131 -26.86 10.63 -3.02
CA PHE A 131 -27.82 10.26 -4.06
C PHE A 131 -27.26 10.46 -5.47
N SER A 132 -26.42 11.49 -5.65
CA SER A 132 -25.77 11.78 -6.93
C SER A 132 -24.94 10.60 -7.47
N THR A 133 -24.48 9.70 -6.61
CA THR A 133 -23.77 8.48 -7.01
C THR A 133 -24.65 7.57 -7.89
N LEU A 134 -25.96 7.55 -7.65
CA LEU A 134 -26.90 6.75 -8.45
C LEU A 134 -27.15 7.34 -9.84
N LEU A 135 -26.89 8.64 -10.01
CA LEU A 135 -27.14 9.32 -11.28
C LEU A 135 -26.03 9.11 -12.30
N GLN A 136 -24.87 8.63 -11.88
CA GLN A 136 -23.75 8.28 -12.76
C GLN A 136 -23.94 6.90 -13.39
N GLN A 137 -25.18 6.58 -13.76
CA GLN A 137 -25.61 5.20 -14.08
C GLN A 137 -24.98 4.57 -15.33
N SER A 138 -24.71 5.34 -16.37
CA SER A 138 -24.09 4.76 -17.58
C SER A 138 -22.67 4.27 -17.27
N GLU A 139 -21.90 5.08 -16.55
CA GLU A 139 -20.57 4.68 -16.09
C GLU A 139 -20.63 3.56 -15.04
N PHE A 140 -21.69 3.55 -14.21
CA PHE A 140 -21.86 2.57 -13.15
C PHE A 140 -22.22 1.18 -13.69
N SER A 141 -23.11 1.09 -14.67
CA SER A 141 -23.46 -0.18 -15.32
C SER A 141 -22.24 -0.80 -16.01
N ASP A 142 -21.53 0.01 -16.77
CA ASP A 142 -20.32 -0.44 -17.48
C ASP A 142 -19.23 -0.86 -16.51
N GLN A 143 -19.11 -0.17 -15.38
CA GLN A 143 -18.15 -0.51 -14.34
C GLN A 143 -18.49 -1.85 -13.64
N ILE A 144 -19.78 -2.11 -13.40
CA ILE A 144 -20.24 -3.38 -12.84
C ILE A 144 -19.91 -4.54 -13.78
N ASP A 145 -20.18 -4.38 -15.09
CA ASP A 145 -19.88 -5.41 -16.08
C ASP A 145 -18.37 -5.70 -16.15
N VAL A 146 -17.55 -4.66 -16.04
CA VAL A 146 -16.09 -4.77 -16.03
C VAL A 146 -15.63 -5.51 -14.75
N LEU A 147 -16.20 -5.19 -13.60
CA LEU A 147 -15.84 -5.84 -12.32
C LEU A 147 -16.26 -7.32 -12.31
N GLN A 148 -17.46 -7.63 -12.83
CA GLN A 148 -17.91 -9.04 -12.96
C GLN A 148 -16.98 -9.82 -13.89
N ARG A 149 -16.61 -9.23 -15.03
CA ARG A 149 -15.66 -9.81 -15.98
C ARG A 149 -14.31 -10.08 -15.28
N ALA A 150 -13.84 -9.12 -14.49
CA ALA A 150 -12.58 -9.24 -13.75
C ALA A 150 -12.61 -10.40 -12.75
N GLN A 151 -13.73 -10.59 -12.06
CA GLN A 151 -13.93 -11.71 -11.12
C GLN A 151 -13.95 -13.05 -11.83
N ILE A 152 -14.67 -13.15 -12.95
CA ILE A 152 -14.73 -14.38 -13.78
C ILE A 152 -13.32 -14.71 -14.30
N PHE A 153 -12.60 -13.71 -14.79
CA PHE A 153 -11.22 -13.84 -15.27
C PHE A 153 -10.31 -14.37 -14.17
N LYS A 154 -10.35 -13.76 -12.98
CA LYS A 154 -9.55 -14.17 -11.81
C LYS A 154 -9.82 -15.64 -11.46
N ARG A 155 -11.12 -16.04 -11.36
CA ARG A 155 -11.50 -17.44 -11.06
C ARG A 155 -10.96 -18.41 -12.13
N HIS A 156 -11.08 -18.05 -13.40
CA HIS A 156 -10.60 -18.87 -14.51
C HIS A 156 -9.07 -19.05 -14.47
N CYS A 157 -8.33 -17.96 -14.24
CA CYS A 157 -6.88 -17.99 -14.12
C CYS A 157 -6.42 -18.85 -12.93
N LYS A 158 -7.09 -18.71 -11.77
CA LYS A 158 -6.80 -19.52 -10.57
C LYS A 158 -7.12 -20.99 -10.79
N ALA A 159 -8.13 -21.32 -11.58
CA ALA A 159 -8.44 -22.72 -11.96
C ALA A 159 -7.32 -23.33 -12.80
N MET A 160 -6.70 -22.54 -13.69
CA MET A 160 -5.59 -23.02 -14.55
C MET A 160 -4.28 -23.16 -13.77
N PHE A 161 -3.95 -22.19 -12.93
CA PHE A 161 -2.69 -22.16 -12.16
C PHE A 161 -2.98 -21.65 -10.74
N PRO A 162 -3.41 -22.56 -9.82
CA PRO A 162 -3.84 -22.14 -8.47
C PRO A 162 -2.79 -21.40 -7.64
N LYS A 163 -1.52 -21.72 -7.84
CA LYS A 163 -0.41 -21.13 -7.07
C LYS A 163 0.02 -19.76 -7.58
N ARG A 164 -0.34 -19.39 -8.81
CA ARG A 164 0.09 -18.11 -9.38
C ARG A 164 -0.76 -16.96 -8.84
N ARG A 165 -0.11 -15.86 -8.57
CA ARG A 165 -0.76 -14.66 -8.07
C ARG A 165 -1.49 -13.94 -9.21
N ILE A 166 -2.71 -13.50 -8.95
CA ILE A 166 -3.46 -12.62 -9.84
C ILE A 166 -4.30 -11.65 -9.01
N THR A 167 -4.18 -10.38 -9.31
CA THR A 167 -5.03 -9.32 -8.75
C THR A 167 -5.64 -8.55 -9.91
N THR A 168 -6.96 -8.49 -9.97
CA THR A 168 -7.69 -7.74 -11.00
C THR A 168 -8.42 -6.55 -10.41
N THR A 169 -8.88 -6.68 -9.17
CA THR A 169 -9.61 -5.65 -8.45
C THR A 169 -9.14 -5.58 -7.00
N VAL A 170 -9.15 -4.38 -6.45
CA VAL A 170 -8.80 -4.09 -5.04
C VAL A 170 -9.82 -3.09 -4.49
N PHE A 171 -9.77 -2.82 -3.20
CA PHE A 171 -10.59 -1.79 -2.57
C PHE A 171 -9.79 -0.51 -2.38
N ASN A 172 -10.43 0.63 -2.56
CA ASN A 172 -9.84 1.92 -2.19
C ASN A 172 -10.14 2.24 -0.72
N ASN A 173 -9.66 3.37 -0.24
CA ASN A 173 -9.85 3.82 1.17
C ASN A 173 -11.32 4.01 1.55
N GLU A 174 -12.21 4.12 0.56
CA GLU A 174 -13.66 4.30 0.76
C GLU A 174 -14.42 2.98 0.73
N GLY A 175 -13.70 1.86 0.58
CA GLY A 175 -14.30 0.53 0.46
C GLY A 175 -14.93 0.25 -0.90
N ILE A 176 -14.60 1.05 -1.92
CA ILE A 176 -15.11 0.87 -3.29
C ILE A 176 -14.16 -0.06 -4.04
N GLN A 177 -14.73 -1.07 -4.70
CA GLN A 177 -13.96 -2.01 -5.52
C GLN A 177 -13.51 -1.34 -6.82
N ILE A 178 -12.21 -1.33 -7.06
CA ILE A 178 -11.56 -0.63 -8.19
C ILE A 178 -10.76 -1.64 -9.01
N LEU A 179 -10.84 -1.55 -10.34
CA LEU A 179 -9.98 -2.32 -11.24
C LEU A 179 -8.53 -1.82 -11.11
N VAL A 180 -7.56 -2.72 -11.03
CA VAL A 180 -6.15 -2.35 -10.78
C VAL A 180 -5.56 -1.43 -11.86
N THR A 181 -6.03 -1.56 -13.10
CA THR A 181 -5.59 -0.71 -14.22
C THR A 181 -5.88 0.78 -13.97
N ARG A 182 -6.90 1.10 -13.16
CA ARG A 182 -7.27 2.49 -12.84
C ARG A 182 -6.27 3.19 -11.92
N TYR A 183 -5.35 2.44 -11.30
CA TYR A 183 -4.26 2.99 -10.50
C TYR A 183 -3.05 3.42 -11.35
N ILE A 184 -3.03 3.02 -12.63
CA ILE A 184 -1.90 3.30 -13.52
C ILE A 184 -2.19 4.57 -14.34
N LYS A 185 -1.27 5.52 -14.27
CA LYS A 185 -1.34 6.80 -14.96
C LYS A 185 0.02 7.50 -14.87
N ALA A 186 0.47 8.11 -15.96
CA ALA A 186 1.67 8.93 -15.93
C ALA A 186 1.54 10.06 -14.90
N LEU A 187 2.43 10.09 -13.90
CA LEU A 187 2.43 11.07 -12.81
C LEU A 187 3.81 11.71 -12.68
N ASN A 188 3.83 13.01 -12.42
CA ASN A 188 5.07 13.78 -12.29
C ASN A 188 5.88 13.39 -11.04
N PRO A 189 7.17 13.03 -11.19
CA PRO A 189 8.07 12.93 -10.03
C PRO A 189 8.38 14.31 -9.42
N PRO A 190 8.97 14.35 -8.21
CA PRO A 190 9.37 15.65 -7.64
C PRO A 190 10.36 16.38 -8.54
N GLN A 191 10.12 17.66 -8.79
CA GLN A 191 10.98 18.50 -9.64
C GLN A 191 12.44 18.53 -9.14
N GLN A 192 12.62 18.50 -7.83
CA GLN A 192 13.95 18.47 -7.22
C GLN A 192 14.80 17.28 -7.70
N LEU A 193 14.18 16.11 -7.95
CA LEU A 193 14.89 14.93 -8.47
C LEU A 193 15.25 15.11 -9.95
N LEU A 194 14.37 15.73 -10.72
CA LEU A 194 14.57 15.97 -12.15
C LEU A 194 15.71 16.93 -12.42
N ASP A 195 15.91 17.89 -11.53
CA ASP A 195 16.93 18.96 -11.69
C ASP A 195 18.36 18.48 -11.42
N ILE A 196 18.55 17.30 -10.77
CA ILE A 196 19.88 16.80 -10.38
C ILE A 196 20.67 16.29 -11.60
N PHE A 197 20.03 15.48 -12.45
CA PHE A 197 20.69 14.85 -13.60
C PHE A 197 20.02 15.25 -14.92
N LEU A 198 20.10 16.55 -15.25
CA LEU A 198 19.41 17.13 -16.42
C LEU A 198 19.79 16.47 -17.76
N HIS A 199 20.97 15.84 -17.84
CA HIS A 199 21.49 15.29 -19.09
C HIS A 199 21.71 13.78 -19.05
N ASP A 200 21.39 13.09 -17.94
CA ASP A 200 21.54 11.65 -17.82
C ASP A 200 20.24 11.00 -17.36
N SER A 201 19.50 10.48 -18.32
CA SER A 201 18.22 9.85 -18.04
C SER A 201 18.33 8.58 -17.19
N ASN A 202 19.41 7.82 -17.34
CA ASN A 202 19.59 6.58 -16.56
C ASN A 202 19.79 6.90 -15.08
N MET A 203 20.66 7.88 -14.78
CA MET A 203 20.85 8.34 -13.40
C MET A 203 19.56 8.92 -12.80
N THR A 204 18.73 9.56 -13.62
CA THR A 204 17.42 10.07 -13.18
C THR A 204 16.48 8.92 -12.78
N PHE A 205 16.44 7.83 -13.56
CA PHE A 205 15.59 6.67 -13.23
C PHE A 205 16.07 5.98 -11.96
N ASP A 206 17.37 5.84 -11.78
CA ASP A 206 17.96 5.27 -10.55
C ASP A 206 17.58 6.12 -9.33
N LEU A 207 17.65 7.44 -9.46
CA LEU A 207 17.30 8.37 -8.38
C LEU A 207 15.78 8.33 -8.06
N ILE A 208 14.94 8.22 -9.07
CA ILE A 208 13.49 8.08 -8.92
C ILE A 208 13.16 6.76 -8.19
N ALA A 209 13.79 5.65 -8.61
CA ALA A 209 13.61 4.36 -7.95
C ALA A 209 14.12 4.41 -6.51
N ARG A 210 15.25 5.10 -6.28
CA ARG A 210 15.78 5.36 -4.95
C ARG A 210 14.76 6.11 -4.08
N PHE A 211 14.18 7.19 -4.59
CA PHE A 211 13.18 7.99 -3.87
C PHE A 211 11.98 7.13 -3.46
N VAL A 212 11.44 6.32 -4.38
CA VAL A 212 10.31 5.43 -4.08
C VAL A 212 10.68 4.42 -2.97
N SER A 213 11.90 3.86 -3.02
CA SER A 213 12.35 2.88 -2.02
C SER A 213 12.53 3.46 -0.62
N LEU A 214 12.60 4.79 -0.50
CA LEU A 214 12.72 5.48 0.79
C LEU A 214 11.37 5.72 1.47
N ILE A 215 10.26 5.51 0.78
CA ILE A 215 8.94 5.55 1.39
C ILE A 215 8.83 4.36 2.35
N PRO A 216 8.53 4.59 3.65
CA PRO A 216 8.41 3.49 4.60
C PRO A 216 7.41 2.43 4.17
N PHE A 217 7.84 1.19 4.21
CA PHE A 217 7.02 0.03 3.88
C PHE A 217 6.07 -0.28 5.02
N MET A 218 4.79 -0.41 4.71
CA MET A 218 3.77 -0.86 5.65
C MET A 218 3.21 -2.20 5.16
N PRO A 219 3.44 -3.29 5.88
CA PRO A 219 2.88 -4.58 5.49
C PRO A 219 1.36 -4.58 5.64
N ASP A 220 0.68 -5.29 4.78
CA ASP A 220 -0.74 -5.52 4.92
C ASP A 220 -0.99 -6.37 6.17
N THR A 221 -1.82 -5.87 7.06
CA THR A 221 -2.10 -6.51 8.35
C THR A 221 -3.17 -7.60 8.27
N LEU A 222 -3.80 -7.71 7.12
CA LEU A 222 -4.85 -8.69 6.89
C LEU A 222 -4.27 -10.00 6.34
N ASP A 223 -4.85 -11.09 6.75
CA ASP A 223 -4.42 -12.47 6.45
C ASP A 223 -4.04 -12.70 4.98
N GLU A 224 -3.05 -13.58 4.79
CA GLU A 224 -2.52 -14.03 3.48
C GLU A 224 -3.58 -14.59 2.51
N ASN A 225 -4.84 -14.64 2.92
CA ASN A 225 -5.95 -15.25 2.17
C ASN A 225 -6.65 -14.26 1.20
N ASP A 226 -5.92 -13.36 0.57
CA ASP A 226 -6.33 -12.60 -0.65
C ASP A 226 -7.73 -11.96 -0.65
N SER A 227 -8.41 -11.83 0.50
CA SER A 227 -9.81 -11.41 0.42
C SER A 227 -10.00 -9.89 0.28
N PHE A 228 -9.09 -9.07 0.79
CA PHE A 228 -9.34 -7.62 0.85
C PHE A 228 -8.06 -6.77 0.75
N ASP A 229 -7.43 -6.74 -0.42
CA ASP A 229 -6.36 -5.78 -0.69
C ASP A 229 -6.94 -4.37 -0.76
N ILE A 230 -6.45 -3.47 0.07
CA ILE A 230 -6.80 -2.04 0.05
C ILE A 230 -5.58 -1.28 -0.47
N TRP A 231 -5.78 -0.53 -1.57
CA TRP A 231 -4.70 0.26 -2.17
C TRP A 231 -5.04 1.75 -2.14
N MET A 232 -4.03 2.54 -1.79
CA MET A 232 -4.08 4.00 -1.84
C MET A 232 -3.65 4.51 -3.22
N THR A 233 -4.06 5.72 -3.57
CA THR A 233 -3.53 6.43 -4.73
C THR A 233 -2.06 6.82 -4.48
N SER A 234 -1.31 7.06 -5.55
CA SER A 234 0.09 7.50 -5.48
C SER A 234 0.23 8.80 -4.68
N GLU A 235 -0.69 9.75 -4.87
CA GLU A 235 -0.71 11.00 -4.10
C GLU A 235 -0.86 10.73 -2.60
N ARG A 236 -1.74 9.78 -2.24
CA ARG A 236 -1.97 9.43 -0.83
C ARG A 236 -0.73 8.78 -0.20
N CYS A 237 -0.07 7.89 -0.93
CA CYS A 237 1.20 7.28 -0.48
C CYS A 237 2.26 8.33 -0.21
N ILE A 238 2.40 9.32 -1.10
CA ILE A 238 3.36 10.42 -0.95
C ILE A 238 2.97 11.32 0.25
N SER A 239 1.69 11.66 0.38
CA SER A 239 1.24 12.58 1.45
C SER A 239 1.36 11.96 2.84
N LEU A 240 1.15 10.64 2.95
CA LEU A 240 1.29 9.90 4.21
C LEU A 240 2.72 9.39 4.45
N ALA A 241 3.55 9.37 3.40
CA ALA A 241 4.90 8.81 3.39
C ALA A 241 4.90 7.35 3.88
N ILE A 242 3.97 6.54 3.39
CA ILE A 242 3.88 5.09 3.64
C ILE A 242 3.25 4.40 2.42
N GLY A 243 3.53 3.10 2.27
CA GLY A 243 2.88 2.29 1.24
C GLY A 243 3.19 0.80 1.39
N ASN A 244 2.33 -0.03 0.80
CA ASN A 244 2.59 -1.47 0.68
C ASN A 244 3.40 -1.77 -0.60
N LYS A 245 3.65 -3.04 -0.89
CA LYS A 245 4.49 -3.48 -2.04
C LYS A 245 3.91 -3.01 -3.37
N GLU A 246 2.61 -3.17 -3.53
CA GLU A 246 1.89 -2.85 -4.77
C GLU A 246 1.84 -1.33 -4.98
N GLU A 247 1.62 -0.59 -3.91
CA GLU A 247 1.58 0.88 -3.96
C GLU A 247 2.93 1.48 -4.35
N HIS A 248 4.04 0.90 -3.85
CA HIS A 248 5.40 1.27 -4.26
C HIS A 248 5.61 0.98 -5.76
N ALA A 249 5.18 -0.19 -6.22
CA ALA A 249 5.33 -0.58 -7.63
C ALA A 249 4.48 0.31 -8.55
N ILE A 250 3.25 0.61 -8.14
CA ILE A 250 2.34 1.50 -8.88
C ILE A 250 2.95 2.91 -8.99
N LEU A 251 3.45 3.45 -7.88
CA LEU A 251 4.07 4.77 -7.87
C LEU A 251 5.28 4.83 -8.80
N LEU A 252 6.17 3.84 -8.72
CA LEU A 252 7.36 3.77 -9.59
C LEU A 252 6.96 3.62 -11.06
N CYS A 253 5.99 2.76 -11.36
CA CYS A 253 5.45 2.57 -12.71
C CYS A 253 4.90 3.91 -13.24
N ASN A 254 4.09 4.62 -12.44
CA ASN A 254 3.49 5.90 -12.80
C ASN A 254 4.55 6.97 -13.10
N TYR A 255 5.64 6.98 -12.35
CA TYR A 255 6.77 7.88 -12.62
C TYR A 255 7.48 7.52 -13.93
N PHE A 256 7.71 6.24 -14.20
CA PHE A 256 8.35 5.83 -15.46
C PHE A 256 7.48 6.17 -16.67
N LEU A 257 6.18 6.03 -16.56
CA LEU A 257 5.22 6.42 -17.61
C LEU A 257 5.29 7.93 -17.91
N TYR A 258 5.59 8.76 -16.93
CA TYR A 258 5.77 10.21 -17.13
C TYR A 258 6.85 10.53 -18.17
N PHE A 259 7.89 9.71 -18.23
CA PHE A 259 8.98 9.86 -19.21
C PHE A 259 8.69 9.13 -20.53
N GLY A 260 7.51 8.57 -20.70
CA GLY A 260 7.16 7.82 -21.91
C GLY A 260 7.76 6.42 -21.96
N LYS A 261 8.31 5.90 -20.85
CA LYS A 261 8.81 4.51 -20.82
C LYS A 261 7.63 3.54 -20.90
N LYS A 262 7.85 2.42 -21.58
CA LYS A 262 6.92 1.27 -21.49
C LYS A 262 7.15 0.58 -20.15
N ALA A 263 6.24 0.78 -19.22
CA ALA A 263 6.32 0.25 -17.87
C ALA A 263 5.01 -0.45 -17.49
N LEU A 264 5.14 -1.61 -16.84
CA LEU A 264 4.01 -2.38 -16.31
C LEU A 264 4.32 -2.78 -14.87
N VAL A 265 3.27 -2.93 -14.06
CA VAL A 265 3.41 -3.56 -12.75
C VAL A 265 3.42 -5.08 -12.94
N LEU A 266 4.35 -5.75 -12.30
CA LEU A 266 4.55 -7.18 -12.33
C LEU A 266 4.28 -7.76 -10.94
N LEU A 267 3.38 -8.73 -10.86
CA LEU A 267 3.10 -9.46 -9.62
C LEU A 267 3.74 -10.85 -9.72
N GLY A 268 4.40 -11.26 -8.65
CA GLY A 268 5.09 -12.55 -8.61
C GLY A 268 5.49 -12.92 -7.20
N THR A 269 6.50 -13.80 -7.09
CA THR A 269 7.06 -14.23 -5.81
C THR A 269 8.58 -14.05 -5.81
N SER A 270 9.12 -13.78 -4.63
CA SER A 270 10.55 -13.68 -4.36
C SER A 270 10.91 -14.68 -3.26
N MET A 271 12.16 -15.13 -3.27
CA MET A 271 12.67 -16.10 -2.28
C MET A 271 12.62 -15.51 -0.85
N LEU A 272 12.93 -14.23 -0.72
CA LEU A 272 13.09 -13.59 0.60
C LEU A 272 11.82 -12.90 1.08
N GLU A 273 10.98 -12.42 0.15
CA GLU A 273 9.88 -11.51 0.45
C GLU A 273 8.50 -12.17 0.28
N GLY A 274 8.43 -13.39 -0.24
CA GLY A 274 7.17 -14.04 -0.58
C GLY A 274 6.52 -13.35 -1.79
N HIS A 275 5.27 -12.94 -1.65
CA HIS A 275 4.57 -12.18 -2.70
C HIS A 275 5.20 -10.81 -2.87
N VAL A 276 5.49 -10.43 -4.11
CA VAL A 276 6.14 -9.15 -4.46
C VAL A 276 5.43 -8.46 -5.62
N ALA A 277 5.64 -7.16 -5.71
CA ALA A 277 5.24 -6.34 -6.85
C ALA A 277 6.49 -5.60 -7.35
N TYR A 278 6.82 -5.79 -8.62
CA TYR A 278 7.95 -5.17 -9.30
C TYR A 278 7.44 -4.28 -10.43
N VAL A 279 8.33 -3.51 -11.03
CA VAL A 279 8.03 -2.78 -12.28
C VAL A 279 8.86 -3.40 -13.39
N LEU A 280 8.18 -3.82 -14.45
CA LEU A 280 8.80 -4.30 -15.68
C LEU A 280 8.94 -3.13 -16.64
N THR A 281 10.15 -2.84 -17.11
CA THR A 281 10.34 -1.88 -18.20
C THR A 281 10.96 -2.58 -19.41
N GLN A 282 10.52 -2.16 -20.58
CA GLN A 282 11.06 -2.63 -21.84
C GLN A 282 12.04 -1.60 -22.37
N GLU A 283 13.30 -1.98 -22.45
CA GLU A 283 14.34 -1.22 -23.16
C GLU A 283 14.43 -1.73 -24.61
N THR A 284 15.37 -1.18 -25.39
CA THR A 284 15.48 -1.51 -26.83
C THR A 284 15.61 -3.03 -27.05
N ASP A 285 16.51 -3.69 -26.33
CA ASP A 285 16.84 -5.10 -26.52
C ASP A 285 16.72 -5.96 -25.26
N GLU A 286 16.23 -5.40 -24.16
CA GLU A 286 16.19 -6.15 -22.90
C GLU A 286 15.02 -5.68 -22.02
N TYR A 287 14.68 -6.51 -21.05
CA TYR A 287 13.70 -6.21 -20.02
C TYR A 287 14.41 -6.00 -18.68
N LEU A 288 14.00 -4.96 -17.97
CA LEU A 288 14.49 -4.66 -16.61
C LEU A 288 13.38 -4.90 -15.60
N LEU A 289 13.76 -5.53 -14.49
CA LEU A 289 12.88 -5.90 -13.37
C LEU A 289 13.27 -5.02 -12.18
N TRP A 290 12.50 -3.97 -11.93
CA TRP A 290 12.78 -2.99 -10.86
C TRP A 290 12.11 -3.43 -9.57
N ASN A 291 12.87 -3.54 -8.49
CA ASN A 291 12.33 -3.75 -7.14
C ASN A 291 12.06 -2.37 -6.52
N PRO A 292 10.79 -1.97 -6.34
CA PRO A 292 10.50 -0.63 -5.83
C PRO A 292 10.83 -0.45 -4.34
N LEU A 293 11.00 -1.55 -3.58
CA LEU A 293 11.35 -1.47 -2.16
C LEU A 293 12.86 -1.26 -1.93
N THR A 294 13.69 -1.66 -2.90
CA THR A 294 15.15 -1.48 -2.80
C THR A 294 15.67 -0.38 -3.72
N GLY A 295 14.88 0.00 -4.72
CA GLY A 295 15.29 0.96 -5.75
C GLY A 295 16.26 0.37 -6.77
N GLN A 296 16.50 -0.92 -6.73
CA GLN A 296 17.43 -1.61 -7.63
C GLN A 296 16.68 -2.33 -8.76
N TYR A 297 17.38 -2.57 -9.86
CA TYR A 297 16.83 -3.38 -10.94
C TYR A 297 17.77 -4.54 -11.29
N HIS A 298 17.18 -5.54 -11.89
CA HIS A 298 17.88 -6.69 -12.46
C HIS A 298 17.49 -6.83 -13.93
N LYS A 299 18.42 -7.28 -14.74
CA LYS A 299 18.09 -7.68 -16.12
C LYS A 299 17.33 -9.02 -16.07
N GLN A 300 16.55 -9.30 -17.11
CA GLN A 300 15.76 -10.53 -17.18
C GLN A 300 16.58 -11.79 -16.92
N PHE A 301 17.80 -11.85 -17.44
CA PHE A 301 18.68 -13.04 -17.38
C PHE A 301 19.73 -12.94 -16.29
N ASP A 302 19.57 -12.05 -15.32
CA ASP A 302 20.48 -11.91 -14.17
C ASP A 302 20.19 -13.06 -13.17
N PRO A 303 21.18 -13.95 -12.93
CA PRO A 303 21.00 -15.06 -11.99
C PRO A 303 20.90 -14.61 -10.53
N PHE A 304 21.22 -13.37 -10.23
CA PHE A 304 21.11 -12.80 -8.88
C PHE A 304 19.78 -12.11 -8.63
N CYS A 305 18.88 -12.08 -9.61
CA CYS A 305 17.54 -11.53 -9.43
C CYS A 305 16.79 -12.35 -8.39
N PRO A 306 16.30 -11.73 -7.29
CA PRO A 306 15.60 -12.48 -6.24
C PRO A 306 14.19 -12.94 -6.63
N LEU A 307 13.66 -12.43 -7.74
CA LEU A 307 12.34 -12.79 -8.25
C LEU A 307 12.34 -14.26 -8.70
N GLN A 308 11.40 -15.05 -8.19
CA GLN A 308 11.25 -16.48 -8.49
C GLN A 308 10.17 -16.75 -9.54
N SER A 309 9.09 -15.97 -9.51
CA SER A 309 7.99 -16.17 -10.46
C SER A 309 7.48 -14.85 -11.00
N VAL A 310 7.02 -14.90 -12.25
CA VAL A 310 6.29 -13.83 -12.93
C VAL A 310 4.89 -14.36 -13.22
N ASP A 311 3.90 -13.86 -12.49
CA ASP A 311 2.56 -14.44 -12.51
C ASP A 311 1.56 -13.58 -13.27
N CYS A 312 1.64 -12.25 -13.12
CA CYS A 312 0.66 -11.32 -13.66
C CYS A 312 1.34 -9.99 -14.01
N LEU A 313 0.87 -9.35 -15.09
CA LEU A 313 1.27 -7.99 -15.48
C LEU A 313 0.02 -7.13 -15.59
N PHE A 314 0.15 -5.82 -15.32
CA PHE A 314 -0.91 -4.89 -15.67
C PHE A 314 -0.38 -3.49 -15.97
N ASP A 315 -1.12 -2.76 -16.80
CA ASP A 315 -0.90 -1.35 -17.12
C ASP A 315 -2.23 -0.58 -17.01
N ASP A 316 -2.32 0.60 -17.63
CA ASP A 316 -3.54 1.42 -17.59
C ASP A 316 -4.69 0.84 -18.44
N GLY A 317 -4.39 -0.11 -19.31
CA GLY A 317 -5.36 -0.66 -20.27
C GLY A 317 -5.79 -2.09 -20.02
N ASN A 318 -4.95 -2.92 -19.41
CA ASN A 318 -5.24 -4.36 -19.33
C ASN A 318 -4.51 -5.05 -18.17
N VAL A 319 -4.95 -6.28 -17.92
CA VAL A 319 -4.29 -7.23 -17.01
C VAL A 319 -3.96 -8.49 -17.82
N TRP A 320 -2.73 -8.95 -17.71
CA TRP A 320 -2.23 -10.15 -18.39
C TRP A 320 -1.81 -11.19 -17.38
N PHE A 321 -2.40 -12.36 -17.46
CA PHE A 321 -2.04 -13.51 -16.61
C PHE A 321 -1.09 -14.43 -17.38
N ASN A 322 0.01 -14.81 -16.75
CA ASN A 322 1.01 -15.69 -17.32
C ASN A 322 0.50 -17.12 -17.40
N ILE A 323 0.38 -17.67 -18.61
CA ILE A 323 -0.08 -19.05 -18.83
C ILE A 323 1.05 -19.98 -19.34
N GLN A 324 2.29 -19.48 -19.35
CA GLN A 324 3.47 -20.28 -19.74
C GLN A 324 3.75 -21.34 -18.67
N GLN A 325 4.19 -22.52 -19.05
CA GLN A 325 4.47 -23.61 -18.12
C GLN A 325 5.56 -23.21 -17.09
N ASN A 326 6.64 -22.59 -17.58
CA ASN A 326 7.68 -22.08 -16.70
C ASN A 326 7.50 -20.57 -16.52
N ASN A 327 7.30 -20.14 -15.27
CA ASN A 327 7.09 -18.73 -14.94
C ASN A 327 8.28 -18.06 -14.24
N THR A 328 9.46 -18.69 -14.28
CA THR A 328 10.68 -18.04 -13.76
C THR A 328 11.07 -16.86 -14.67
N PRO A 329 11.62 -15.77 -14.13
CA PRO A 329 11.98 -14.61 -14.95
C PRO A 329 12.84 -14.94 -16.16
N MET A 330 13.82 -15.83 -15.98
CA MET A 330 14.75 -16.22 -17.05
C MET A 330 14.09 -17.01 -18.18
N ALA A 331 12.93 -17.64 -17.93
CA ALA A 331 12.25 -18.49 -18.91
C ALA A 331 11.01 -17.79 -19.55
N VAL A 332 10.50 -16.75 -18.91
CA VAL A 332 9.28 -16.07 -19.36
C VAL A 332 9.52 -15.27 -20.62
N HIS A 333 8.66 -15.45 -21.61
CA HIS A 333 8.55 -14.56 -22.75
C HIS A 333 7.66 -13.38 -22.39
N PHE A 334 8.27 -12.18 -22.31
CA PHE A 334 7.56 -10.95 -21.90
C PHE A 334 6.76 -10.29 -23.03
N ASP A 335 6.69 -10.92 -24.21
CA ASP A 335 5.81 -10.43 -25.28
C ASP A 335 4.33 -10.72 -24.92
N TYR A 336 3.73 -9.81 -24.18
CA TYR A 336 2.36 -9.95 -23.68
C TYR A 336 1.28 -9.73 -24.75
N SER A 337 1.70 -9.39 -26.00
CA SER A 337 0.79 -9.37 -27.14
C SER A 337 0.41 -10.77 -27.63
N LYS A 338 1.17 -11.79 -27.25
CA LYS A 338 0.98 -13.19 -27.66
C LYS A 338 0.04 -13.94 -26.72
N GLU A 339 -1.14 -14.27 -27.21
CA GLU A 339 -2.20 -14.95 -26.46
C GLU A 339 -1.79 -16.38 -26.01
N GLY A 340 -0.80 -16.99 -26.66
CA GLY A 340 -0.25 -18.28 -26.25
C GLY A 340 0.62 -18.22 -24.99
N PHE A 341 1.09 -17.05 -24.59
CA PHE A 341 1.92 -16.83 -23.41
C PHE A 341 1.16 -16.11 -22.29
N TRP A 342 0.25 -15.21 -22.68
CA TRP A 342 -0.43 -14.29 -21.76
C TRP A 342 -1.91 -14.25 -22.02
N LYS A 343 -2.71 -14.56 -21.02
CA LYS A 343 -4.17 -14.45 -21.08
C LYS A 343 -4.58 -13.05 -20.66
N GLN A 344 -5.35 -12.38 -21.51
CA GLN A 344 -5.74 -10.98 -21.34
C GLN A 344 -7.12 -10.89 -20.67
N LEU A 345 -7.29 -9.93 -19.75
CA LEU A 345 -8.60 -9.62 -19.17
C LEU A 345 -9.51 -9.02 -20.24
N PHE A 346 -8.99 -8.07 -21.02
CA PHE A 346 -9.71 -7.43 -22.11
C PHE A 346 -9.09 -7.87 -23.44
N PRO A 347 -9.78 -8.74 -24.21
CA PRO A 347 -9.33 -9.14 -25.54
C PRO A 347 -9.30 -7.93 -26.50
N LYS A 348 -8.55 -8.04 -27.58
CA LYS A 348 -8.41 -6.96 -28.58
C LYS A 348 -9.74 -6.44 -29.13
N ASN A 349 -10.77 -7.29 -29.16
CA ASN A 349 -12.11 -6.94 -29.66
C ASN A 349 -13.04 -6.37 -28.58
N PHE A 350 -12.54 -6.17 -27.36
CA PHE A 350 -13.36 -5.64 -26.27
C PHE A 350 -13.68 -4.16 -26.53
N GLN A 351 -14.97 -3.85 -26.66
CA GLN A 351 -15.48 -2.50 -26.92
C GLN A 351 -16.05 -1.84 -25.65
N GLY A 352 -15.65 -2.29 -24.50
CA GLY A 352 -16.07 -1.68 -23.24
C GLY A 352 -15.47 -0.28 -23.05
N PRO A 353 -16.07 0.53 -22.20
CA PRO A 353 -15.55 1.87 -21.92
C PRO A 353 -14.16 1.80 -21.29
N LYS A 354 -13.29 2.70 -21.69
CA LYS A 354 -11.99 2.83 -21.05
C LYS A 354 -12.20 3.47 -19.66
N ALA A 355 -11.96 2.70 -18.62
CA ALA A 355 -12.15 3.16 -17.25
C ALA A 355 -11.16 4.29 -16.93
N GLN A 356 -11.69 5.40 -16.44
CA GLN A 356 -10.88 6.56 -16.08
C GLN A 356 -10.01 6.25 -14.85
N SER A 357 -8.76 6.72 -14.87
CA SER A 357 -7.85 6.56 -13.73
C SER A 357 -8.39 7.30 -12.49
N ILE A 358 -8.16 6.70 -11.32
CA ILE A 358 -8.48 7.34 -10.02
C ILE A 358 -7.32 8.21 -9.51
N GLN A 359 -6.18 8.20 -10.21
CA GLN A 359 -5.04 9.01 -9.84
C GLN A 359 -5.31 10.51 -10.11
N PRO A 360 -4.73 11.41 -9.34
CA PRO A 360 -4.90 12.84 -9.57
C PRO A 360 -4.30 13.26 -10.92
N LYS A 361 -4.55 14.47 -11.34
CA LYS A 361 -3.97 15.04 -12.56
C LYS A 361 -2.44 15.16 -12.42
N GLU A 362 -1.99 15.63 -11.28
CA GLU A 362 -0.57 15.76 -10.91
C GLU A 362 -0.41 15.61 -9.40
N ILE A 363 0.80 15.25 -8.96
CA ILE A 363 1.15 15.18 -7.53
C ILE A 363 1.80 16.51 -7.14
N ILE A 364 1.34 17.07 -6.03
CA ILE A 364 1.91 18.28 -5.44
C ILE A 364 2.86 17.87 -4.31
N TYR A 365 4.10 18.35 -4.38
CA TYR A 365 5.14 18.01 -3.41
C TYR A 365 5.40 19.16 -2.47
N SER A 366 5.65 18.87 -1.20
CA SER A 366 6.01 19.84 -0.18
C SER A 366 7.49 19.72 0.17
N ASP A 367 8.14 20.84 0.46
CA ASP A 367 9.53 20.84 0.92
C ASP A 367 9.62 20.31 2.35
N THR A 368 10.64 19.51 2.61
CA THR A 368 10.94 19.00 3.95
C THR A 368 11.65 20.07 4.78
N ASN A 369 11.22 20.24 6.02
CA ASN A 369 11.77 21.25 6.93
C ASN A 369 13.17 20.86 7.41
N LYS A 370 14.19 21.59 6.99
CA LYS A 370 15.61 21.31 7.30
C LYS A 370 15.91 21.40 8.79
N SER A 371 15.25 22.29 9.53
CA SER A 371 15.45 22.41 11.00
C SER A 371 14.95 21.15 11.71
N MET A 372 13.78 20.64 11.29
CA MET A 372 13.22 19.38 11.84
C MET A 372 14.15 18.19 11.57
N VAL A 373 14.76 18.14 10.39
CA VAL A 373 15.70 17.07 10.00
C VAL A 373 16.95 17.12 10.88
N GLU A 374 17.48 18.32 11.12
CA GLU A 374 18.67 18.51 11.98
C GLU A 374 18.38 18.14 13.44
N ASP A 375 17.22 18.51 13.96
CA ASP A 375 16.77 18.13 15.30
C ASP A 375 16.62 16.61 15.42
N LEU A 376 16.07 15.96 14.39
CA LEU A 376 15.93 14.51 14.33
C LEU A 376 17.31 13.83 14.29
N ARG A 377 18.25 14.34 13.47
CA ARG A 377 19.62 13.84 13.41
C ARG A 377 20.29 13.88 14.79
N ASN A 378 20.16 15.01 15.47
CA ASN A 378 20.72 15.22 16.81
C ASN A 378 20.09 14.27 17.83
N ARG A 379 18.78 14.04 17.72
CA ARG A 379 18.04 13.11 18.61
C ARG A 379 18.53 11.68 18.42
N ILE A 380 18.65 11.23 17.14
CA ILE A 380 19.14 9.88 16.82
C ILE A 380 20.58 9.70 17.35
N GLU A 381 21.47 10.66 17.09
CA GLU A 381 22.87 10.58 17.56
C GLU A 381 22.95 10.49 19.08
N ARG A 382 22.18 11.30 19.81
CA ARG A 382 22.13 11.25 21.28
C ARG A 382 21.60 9.92 21.79
N SER A 383 20.51 9.43 21.20
CA SER A 383 19.90 8.13 21.58
C SER A 383 20.87 6.97 21.36
N LEU A 384 21.58 6.95 20.24
CA LEU A 384 22.57 5.91 19.92
C LEU A 384 23.75 5.97 20.92
N LYS A 385 24.23 7.16 21.28
CA LYS A 385 25.30 7.31 22.28
C LYS A 385 24.87 6.78 23.64
N CYS A 386 23.64 7.06 24.06
CA CYS A 386 23.08 6.51 25.30
C CYS A 386 22.98 4.99 25.25
N LYS A 387 22.44 4.47 24.13
CA LYS A 387 22.31 3.02 23.94
C LYS A 387 23.67 2.30 23.91
N MET A 388 24.68 2.90 23.32
CA MET A 388 26.05 2.36 23.34
C MET A 388 26.55 2.15 24.77
N MET A 389 26.28 3.08 25.67
CA MET A 389 26.66 2.95 27.11
C MET A 389 25.84 1.84 27.81
N GLU A 390 24.56 1.69 27.45
CA GLU A 390 23.70 0.62 27.96
C GLU A 390 24.17 -0.77 27.50
N TRP A 391 24.56 -0.88 26.23
CA TRP A 391 25.02 -2.13 25.63
C TRP A 391 26.41 -2.56 26.19
N ARG A 392 27.18 -1.62 26.76
CA ARG A 392 28.56 -1.84 27.24
C ARG A 392 28.71 -1.48 28.72
N PRO A 393 27.92 -2.11 29.60
CA PRO A 393 27.91 -1.68 31.05
C PRO A 393 29.23 -1.97 31.78
N LYS A 394 30.04 -2.91 31.29
CA LYS A 394 31.28 -3.34 31.94
C LYS A 394 32.51 -2.57 31.46
N GLN A 395 32.39 -1.77 30.40
CA GLN A 395 33.53 -1.09 29.79
C GLN A 395 33.17 0.36 29.47
N PRO A 396 34.06 1.32 29.73
CA PRO A 396 33.80 2.71 29.38
C PRO A 396 33.78 2.87 27.83
N THR A 397 32.77 3.54 27.32
CA THR A 397 32.66 3.87 25.89
C THR A 397 33.42 5.18 25.63
N ARG A 398 34.54 5.10 24.93
CA ARG A 398 35.36 6.25 24.56
C ARG A 398 35.07 6.61 23.10
N TRP A 399 34.93 7.92 22.81
CA TRP A 399 34.61 8.42 21.48
C TRP A 399 35.83 9.05 20.82
N ASN A 400 36.18 8.54 19.64
CA ASN A 400 37.24 9.10 18.80
C ASN A 400 36.68 10.25 17.98
N ARG A 401 37.07 11.47 18.33
CA ARG A 401 36.56 12.70 17.69
C ARG A 401 37.06 12.87 16.26
N GLN A 402 38.31 12.49 15.98
CA GLN A 402 38.90 12.61 14.65
C GLN A 402 38.15 11.71 13.66
N CYS A 403 38.00 10.44 13.97
CA CYS A 403 37.24 9.51 13.14
C CYS A 403 35.78 9.98 12.94
N THR A 404 35.13 10.41 14.02
CA THR A 404 33.75 10.94 13.95
C THR A 404 33.66 12.09 12.95
N SER A 405 34.65 13.01 12.97
CA SER A 405 34.67 14.16 12.05
C SER A 405 34.80 13.71 10.59
N ILE A 406 35.69 12.76 10.33
CA ILE A 406 35.88 12.20 8.98
C ILE A 406 34.59 11.52 8.49
N LEU A 407 33.97 10.70 9.32
CA LEU A 407 32.74 9.99 8.97
C LEU A 407 31.58 10.96 8.68
N ARG A 408 31.49 12.08 9.42
CA ARG A 408 30.48 13.11 9.17
C ARG A 408 30.63 13.79 7.81
N GLN A 409 31.86 13.90 7.31
CA GLN A 409 32.14 14.47 6.00
C GLN A 409 31.81 13.47 4.87
N ILE A 410 32.06 12.18 5.10
CA ILE A 410 31.88 11.12 4.11
C ILE A 410 30.40 10.75 3.93
N LEU A 411 29.64 10.62 5.03
CA LEU A 411 28.27 10.08 4.97
C LEU A 411 27.35 10.80 3.99
N PRO A 412 27.30 12.16 3.93
CA PRO A 412 26.44 12.84 2.97
C PRO A 412 26.72 12.50 1.51
N LYS A 413 27.97 12.12 1.21
CA LYS A 413 28.44 11.81 -0.16
C LYS A 413 28.06 10.41 -0.60
N LEU A 414 27.62 9.55 0.34
CA LEU A 414 27.15 8.20 0.04
C LEU A 414 25.71 8.19 -0.50
N GLU A 415 24.93 9.26 -0.22
CA GLU A 415 23.56 9.33 -0.72
C GLU A 415 23.56 9.62 -2.23
N PRO A 416 22.93 8.75 -3.05
CA PRO A 416 22.82 9.01 -4.48
C PRO A 416 22.12 10.35 -4.77
N GLY A 417 22.54 11.00 -5.80
CA GLY A 417 21.90 12.25 -6.24
C GLY A 417 22.39 13.52 -5.54
N THR A 418 23.31 13.44 -4.60
CA THR A 418 23.89 14.63 -3.97
C THR A 418 24.88 15.36 -4.91
N GLY A 419 25.32 14.67 -5.98
CA GLY A 419 26.34 15.21 -6.90
C GLY A 419 27.72 15.34 -6.28
N SER A 420 27.89 14.88 -5.05
CA SER A 420 29.14 14.97 -4.30
C SER A 420 29.84 13.63 -4.27
N PHE A 421 31.15 13.65 -4.46
CA PHE A 421 31.99 12.45 -4.35
C PHE A 421 32.96 12.61 -3.20
N VAL A 422 33.39 11.50 -2.62
CA VAL A 422 34.45 11.53 -1.60
C VAL A 422 35.71 12.10 -2.28
N SER A 423 36.26 13.15 -1.71
CA SER A 423 37.44 13.81 -2.27
C SER A 423 38.70 13.04 -1.91
N PHE A 424 39.74 13.21 -2.70
CA PHE A 424 41.08 12.68 -2.43
C PHE A 424 41.58 13.07 -1.04
N GLU A 425 41.29 14.28 -0.60
CA GLU A 425 41.68 14.76 0.73
C GLU A 425 41.01 13.97 1.86
N GLU A 426 39.75 13.66 1.72
CA GLU A 426 38.97 12.89 2.70
C GLU A 426 39.42 11.43 2.74
N GLU A 427 39.67 10.85 1.57
CA GLU A 427 40.31 9.50 1.47
C GLU A 427 41.64 9.46 2.18
N SER A 428 42.48 10.48 1.90
CA SER A 428 43.80 10.62 2.53
C SER A 428 43.73 10.79 4.05
N GLU A 429 42.75 11.56 4.54
CA GLU A 429 42.54 11.69 5.99
C GLU A 429 42.13 10.36 6.64
N PHE A 430 41.25 9.61 5.99
CA PHE A 430 40.86 8.29 6.48
C PHE A 430 42.00 7.31 6.44
N GLU A 431 42.80 7.32 5.36
CA GLU A 431 44.02 6.49 5.23
C GLU A 431 45.03 6.79 6.31
N ARG A 432 45.24 8.05 6.67
CA ARG A 432 46.12 8.44 7.79
C ARG A 432 45.62 7.87 9.12
N LEU A 433 44.29 7.88 9.34
CA LEU A 433 43.71 7.28 10.52
C LEU A 433 43.98 5.78 10.58
N LEU A 434 43.90 5.08 9.43
CA LEU A 434 44.12 3.65 9.31
C LEU A 434 45.60 3.26 9.62
N GLN A 435 46.55 4.21 9.53
CA GLN A 435 47.93 3.96 9.94
C GLN A 435 48.09 3.77 11.46
N PHE A 436 47.15 4.29 12.26
CA PHE A 436 47.22 4.23 13.73
C PHE A 436 46.17 3.30 14.34
N TYR A 437 45.09 2.99 13.58
CA TYR A 437 43.96 2.24 14.11
C TYR A 437 43.48 1.15 13.13
N TRP A 438 43.19 -0.02 13.67
CA TRP A 438 42.29 -0.97 13.04
C TRP A 438 40.88 -0.45 13.19
N VAL A 439 40.19 -0.19 12.06
CA VAL A 439 38.81 0.33 12.07
C VAL A 439 37.88 -0.77 11.59
N ALA A 440 36.91 -1.13 12.40
CA ALA A 440 35.86 -2.09 12.04
C ALA A 440 34.49 -1.40 12.09
N GLY A 441 33.79 -1.46 10.99
CA GLY A 441 32.46 -0.83 10.84
C GLY A 441 32.13 -0.59 9.39
N PHE A 442 30.89 -0.23 9.14
CA PHE A 442 30.39 0.07 7.79
C PHE A 442 29.19 1.00 7.91
N PRO A 443 28.92 1.82 6.90
CA PRO A 443 27.74 2.65 6.88
C PRO A 443 26.50 1.79 6.64
N ILE A 444 25.44 2.02 7.41
CA ILE A 444 24.12 1.46 7.14
C ILE A 444 23.18 2.58 6.66
N GLN A 445 22.25 2.21 5.80
CA GLN A 445 21.28 3.13 5.23
C GLN A 445 19.89 2.52 5.35
N MET A 446 18.91 3.34 5.69
CA MET A 446 17.53 2.90 5.78
C MET A 446 16.56 4.07 5.54
N PRO A 447 15.33 3.79 5.06
CA PRO A 447 14.25 4.77 5.13
C PRO A 447 13.93 5.06 6.60
N TYR A 448 13.57 6.29 6.90
CA TYR A 448 13.22 6.67 8.28
C TYR A 448 11.77 6.27 8.58
N THR A 449 11.58 5.46 9.60
CA THR A 449 10.28 5.15 10.19
C THR A 449 10.16 5.76 11.58
N ASP A 450 11.10 5.41 12.47
CA ASP A 450 11.14 5.88 13.85
C ASP A 450 12.56 5.71 14.41
N VAL A 451 12.82 6.32 15.56
CA VAL A 451 14.16 6.29 16.20
C VAL A 451 14.52 4.89 16.68
N GLN A 452 13.54 4.11 17.17
CA GLN A 452 13.83 2.76 17.68
C GLN A 452 14.30 1.83 16.57
N SER A 453 13.71 1.91 15.39
CA SER A 453 14.13 1.12 14.21
C SER A 453 15.59 1.39 13.84
N VAL A 454 16.03 2.64 13.92
CA VAL A 454 17.43 3.03 13.69
C VAL A 454 18.34 2.40 14.76
N ILE A 455 17.95 2.47 16.03
CA ILE A 455 18.70 1.88 17.15
C ILE A 455 18.84 0.37 16.96
N ASP A 456 17.76 -0.31 16.60
CA ASP A 456 17.75 -1.77 16.39
C ASP A 456 18.68 -2.16 15.23
N ALA A 457 18.64 -1.40 14.13
CA ALA A 457 19.51 -1.63 12.97
C ALA A 457 20.99 -1.48 13.34
N VAL A 458 21.34 -0.46 14.13
CA VAL A 458 22.72 -0.25 14.62
C VAL A 458 23.14 -1.39 15.57
N TYR A 459 22.25 -1.81 16.46
CA TYR A 459 22.50 -2.93 17.37
C TYR A 459 22.84 -4.21 16.62
N GLN A 460 22.10 -4.50 15.55
CA GLN A 460 22.27 -5.71 14.71
C GLN A 460 23.64 -5.76 13.99
N THR A 461 24.32 -4.61 13.83
CA THR A 461 25.67 -4.62 13.24
C THR A 461 26.70 -5.36 14.11
N GLY A 462 26.44 -5.46 15.43
CA GLY A 462 27.35 -6.10 16.36
C GLY A 462 28.62 -5.29 16.69
N ILE A 463 28.83 -4.14 16.09
CA ILE A 463 30.05 -3.31 16.27
C ILE A 463 30.22 -2.90 17.75
N HIS A 464 29.12 -2.70 18.47
CA HIS A 464 29.11 -2.36 19.89
C HIS A 464 29.75 -3.44 20.78
N SER A 465 29.79 -4.70 20.33
CA SER A 465 30.25 -5.84 21.12
C SER A 465 31.80 -6.05 21.10
N SER A 466 32.55 -5.16 20.46
CA SER A 466 34.01 -5.25 20.40
C SER A 466 34.62 -5.32 21.82
N ASP A 467 35.34 -6.41 22.11
CA ASP A 467 35.97 -6.67 23.39
C ASP A 467 37.48 -6.35 23.42
N VAL A 468 38.00 -5.79 22.32
CA VAL A 468 39.42 -5.43 22.26
C VAL A 468 39.72 -4.35 23.30
N PRO A 469 40.77 -4.54 24.12
CA PRO A 469 41.11 -3.56 25.15
C PRO A 469 41.38 -2.17 24.58
N GLN A 470 40.89 -1.15 25.27
CA GLN A 470 41.07 0.26 24.92
C GLN A 470 40.42 0.64 23.57
N THR A 471 39.40 -0.11 23.10
CA THR A 471 38.66 0.23 21.91
C THR A 471 37.98 1.60 22.05
N GLU A 472 38.20 2.45 21.09
CA GLU A 472 37.46 3.70 20.89
C GLU A 472 36.32 3.49 19.89
N PHE A 473 35.32 4.36 19.87
CA PHE A 473 34.21 4.29 18.94
C PHE A 473 34.05 5.62 18.20
N ALA A 474 33.54 5.56 16.98
CA ALA A 474 33.14 6.73 16.23
C ALA A 474 31.70 6.54 15.78
N LEU A 475 30.91 7.60 15.87
CA LEU A 475 29.51 7.58 15.45
C LEU A 475 29.22 8.82 14.62
N ALA A 476 28.69 8.61 13.43
CA ALA A 476 28.19 9.68 12.58
C ALA A 476 26.75 9.33 12.13
N VAL A 477 25.90 10.32 12.10
CA VAL A 477 24.52 10.22 11.61
C VAL A 477 24.31 11.31 10.58
N TYR A 478 23.75 10.94 9.43
CA TYR A 478 23.34 11.87 8.39
C TYR A 478 21.93 11.53 7.93
N ILE A 479 21.11 12.55 7.71
CA ILE A 479 19.75 12.39 7.16
C ILE A 479 19.64 13.24 5.92
N HIS A 480 19.37 12.61 4.78
CA HIS A 480 19.11 13.31 3.54
C HIS A 480 17.60 13.52 3.39
N PRO A 481 17.13 14.79 3.30
CA PRO A 481 15.71 15.06 3.14
C PRO A 481 15.28 15.04 1.67
N TYR A 482 14.30 14.24 1.35
CA TYR A 482 13.55 14.27 0.10
C TYR A 482 12.21 14.98 0.33
N PRO A 483 11.49 15.37 -0.74
CA PRO A 483 10.17 16.00 -0.58
C PRO A 483 9.20 15.18 0.25
N ASN A 484 8.21 15.82 0.85
CA ASN A 484 7.14 15.22 1.66
C ASN A 484 7.62 14.45 2.89
N ASN A 485 8.72 14.93 3.51
CA ASN A 485 9.31 14.33 4.72
C ASN A 485 9.75 12.87 4.53
N ILE A 486 10.05 12.48 3.30
CA ILE A 486 10.66 11.19 3.00
C ILE A 486 12.15 11.36 3.26
N LEU A 487 12.72 10.53 4.15
CA LEU A 487 14.07 10.72 4.68
C LEU A 487 14.93 9.49 4.48
N SER A 488 16.16 9.69 4.00
CA SER A 488 17.18 8.65 3.94
C SER A 488 18.12 8.82 5.15
N VAL A 489 18.13 7.83 6.03
CA VAL A 489 18.96 7.85 7.25
C VAL A 489 20.22 7.02 7.03
N TRP A 490 21.36 7.64 7.24
CA TRP A 490 22.68 7.02 7.21
C TRP A 490 23.28 7.03 8.61
N VAL A 491 23.77 5.88 9.06
CA VAL A 491 24.47 5.77 10.33
C VAL A 491 25.77 5.01 10.09
N TYR A 492 26.86 5.51 10.62
CA TYR A 492 28.15 4.82 10.65
C TYR A 492 28.60 4.72 12.10
N LEU A 493 28.56 3.51 12.65
CA LEU A 493 29.18 3.18 13.94
C LEU A 493 30.46 2.39 13.61
N ALA A 494 31.59 2.85 14.11
CA ALA A 494 32.89 2.17 13.96
C ALA A 494 33.53 1.92 15.31
N SER A 495 34.23 0.80 15.45
CA SER A 495 35.15 0.50 16.54
C SER A 495 36.59 0.65 16.07
N LEU A 496 37.42 1.27 16.88
CA LEU A 496 38.83 1.58 16.57
C LEU A 496 39.74 0.97 17.63
N ALA A 497 40.64 0.10 17.21
CA ALA A 497 41.70 -0.47 18.07
C ALA A 497 43.05 0.04 17.60
N ARG A 498 43.88 0.57 18.48
CA ARG A 498 45.21 1.05 18.12
C ARG A 498 46.09 -0.09 17.65
N HIS A 499 46.91 0.17 16.64
CA HIS A 499 47.99 -0.74 16.27
C HIS A 499 48.94 -0.90 17.47
N GLN A 500 49.34 -2.12 17.76
CA GLN A 500 50.30 -2.42 18.82
C GLN A 500 51.73 -2.05 18.37
#